data_bd66469c28e2f4cf2cb443521da95d69
#
_entry.id   bd66469c28e2f4cf2cb443521da95d69
#
_cell.length_a   1.000
_cell.length_b   1.000
_cell.length_c   1.000
_cell.angle_alpha   90.00
_cell.angle_beta   90.00
_cell.angle_gamma   90.00
#
_symmetry.space_group_name_H-M   'P 1'
#
loop_
_entity.id
_entity.type
_entity.pdbx_description
1 polymer ?
#
loop_
_entity_poly.entity_id
_entity_poly.type
_entity_poly.pdbx_seq_one_letter_code
_entity_poly.pdbx_strand_id
1 'polypeptide(L)'
;KFFLDPNWDLIKDTSVWVAAYGQIFFSLSLGFGIMIAYASYMPEDSDVSNNAFMTAFGNCCTSFYASFAVFSVLGFLALSLNKEVADVVAAGPGLVFITYPVALSEMGWAGGVVGFLFFLSLLTLGIDSAFSIVEAFITGIRDYLFKVNKTLLTALICGVGFLATLLYCTRSGLMWL
;
A
#
# COMPACT_ATOMS: atom_id res chain seq x y z
N LYS A 1 17.20 -16.67 -5.75
CA LYS A 1 18.49 -15.95 -5.90
C LYS A 1 18.30 -14.44 -5.92
N PHE A 2 17.50 -13.87 -6.83
CA PHE A 2 17.34 -12.41 -7.00
C PHE A 2 17.04 -11.64 -5.69
N PHE A 3 16.17 -12.16 -4.83
CA PHE A 3 15.81 -11.54 -3.55
C PHE A 3 16.80 -11.87 -2.41
N LEU A 4 17.43 -13.05 -2.44
CA LEU A 4 18.27 -13.54 -1.34
C LEU A 4 19.78 -13.35 -1.59
N ASP A 5 20.16 -12.72 -2.70
CA ASP A 5 21.56 -12.44 -3.06
C ASP A 5 21.78 -10.92 -3.16
N PRO A 6 21.90 -10.25 -2.00
CA PRO A 6 22.00 -8.80 -1.97
C PRO A 6 23.35 -8.30 -2.47
N ASN A 7 23.33 -7.24 -3.26
CA ASN A 7 24.53 -6.54 -3.65
C ASN A 7 24.99 -5.60 -2.52
N TRP A 8 25.96 -6.06 -1.72
CA TRP A 8 26.49 -5.34 -0.57
C TRP A 8 27.20 -4.03 -0.92
N ASP A 9 27.68 -3.85 -2.15
CA ASP A 9 28.31 -2.60 -2.57
C ASP A 9 27.32 -1.44 -2.65
N LEU A 10 26.06 -1.73 -2.93
CA LEU A 10 24.99 -0.72 -2.97
C LEU A 10 24.67 -0.12 -1.60
N ILE A 11 25.05 -0.75 -0.49
CA ILE A 11 24.86 -0.17 0.86
C ILE A 11 25.62 1.14 1.03
N LYS A 12 26.70 1.34 0.25
CA LYS A 12 27.50 2.57 0.27
C LYS A 12 26.84 3.72 -0.50
N ASP A 13 25.84 3.41 -1.32
CA ASP A 13 25.11 4.40 -2.11
C ASP A 13 24.00 5.05 -1.27
N THR A 14 24.10 6.37 -1.09
CA THR A 14 23.12 7.17 -0.36
C THR A 14 21.72 7.07 -0.98
N SER A 15 21.61 6.86 -2.29
CA SER A 15 20.31 6.74 -2.99
C SER A 15 19.48 5.56 -2.47
N VAL A 16 20.12 4.44 -2.14
CA VAL A 16 19.47 3.25 -1.58
C VAL A 16 18.86 3.55 -0.21
N TRP A 17 19.61 4.27 0.64
CA TRP A 17 19.11 4.67 1.96
C TRP A 17 17.95 5.66 1.88
N VAL A 18 18.02 6.63 0.97
CA VAL A 18 16.94 7.59 0.73
C VAL A 18 15.68 6.86 0.25
N ALA A 19 15.81 5.91 -0.68
CA ALA A 19 14.70 5.11 -1.17
C ALA A 19 14.08 4.24 -0.06
N ALA A 20 14.92 3.57 0.74
CA ALA A 20 14.46 2.75 1.86
C ALA A 20 13.74 3.59 2.93
N TYR A 21 14.32 4.74 3.29
CA TYR A 21 13.70 5.67 4.24
C TYR A 21 12.37 6.20 3.71
N GLY A 22 12.33 6.62 2.45
CA GLY A 22 11.10 7.07 1.78
C GLY A 22 10.00 6.01 1.79
N GLN A 23 10.35 4.74 1.53
CA GLN A 23 9.42 3.63 1.57
C GLN A 23 8.84 3.41 2.98
N ILE A 24 9.66 3.43 4.02
CA ILE A 24 9.21 3.27 5.41
C ILE A 24 8.35 4.46 5.83
N PHE A 25 8.76 5.68 5.48
CA PHE A 25 8.01 6.90 5.75
C PHE A 25 6.60 6.83 5.13
N PHE A 26 6.51 6.42 3.88
CA PHE A 26 5.24 6.26 3.16
C PHE A 26 4.40 5.12 3.75
N SER A 27 5.00 3.96 4.01
CA SER A 27 4.32 2.77 4.54
C SER A 27 3.72 2.99 5.93
N LEU A 28 4.37 3.80 6.77
CA LEU A 28 3.86 4.19 8.09
C LEU A 28 2.89 5.38 8.02
N SER A 29 2.57 5.87 6.83
CA SER A 29 1.66 7.02 6.62
C SER A 29 2.07 8.29 7.38
N LEU A 30 3.39 8.50 7.54
CA LEU A 30 3.94 9.68 8.19
C LEU A 30 3.76 10.92 7.30
N GLY A 31 3.44 12.06 7.90
CA GLY A 31 3.24 13.31 7.16
C GLY A 31 1.85 13.51 6.53
N PHE A 32 0.99 12.50 6.55
CA PHE A 32 -0.38 12.58 6.02
C PHE A 32 -1.44 12.97 7.08
N GLY A 33 -1.04 13.18 8.32
CA GLY A 33 -1.98 13.46 9.42
C GLY A 33 -2.70 12.22 9.96
N ILE A 34 -2.54 11.05 9.34
CA ILE A 34 -3.23 9.80 9.72
C ILE A 34 -2.82 9.38 11.14
N MET A 35 -1.53 9.37 11.44
CA MET A 35 -1.03 8.99 12.76
C MET A 35 -1.47 9.97 13.86
N ILE A 36 -1.61 11.26 13.53
CA ILE A 36 -2.13 12.27 14.45
C ILE A 36 -3.61 12.01 14.74
N ALA A 37 -4.40 11.71 13.69
CA ALA A 37 -5.81 11.37 13.84
C ALA A 37 -6.00 10.11 14.71
N TYR A 38 -5.22 9.07 14.48
CA TYR A 38 -5.29 7.84 15.29
C TYR A 38 -4.85 8.07 16.73
N ALA A 39 -3.80 8.84 16.95
CA ALA A 39 -3.35 9.20 18.29
C ALA A 39 -4.42 9.97 19.09
N SER A 40 -5.25 10.79 18.42
CA SER A 40 -6.34 11.53 19.07
C SER A 40 -7.46 10.64 19.64
N TYR A 41 -7.55 9.39 19.22
CA TYR A 41 -8.49 8.40 19.75
C TYR A 41 -7.92 7.50 20.85
N MET A 42 -6.62 7.63 21.14
CA MET A 42 -5.99 6.83 22.18
C MET A 42 -6.32 7.37 23.57
N PRO A 43 -6.47 6.51 24.60
CA PRO A 43 -6.56 6.93 25.99
C PRO A 43 -5.33 7.75 26.41
N GLU A 44 -5.53 8.68 27.34
CA GLU A 44 -4.45 9.59 27.83
C GLU A 44 -3.30 8.86 28.51
N ASP A 45 -3.55 7.70 29.10
CA ASP A 45 -2.59 6.84 29.78
C ASP A 45 -1.86 5.84 28.86
N SER A 46 -2.07 5.94 27.53
CA SER A 46 -1.46 5.05 26.57
C SER A 46 0.05 5.20 26.49
N ASP A 47 0.78 4.08 26.47
CA ASP A 47 2.22 4.06 26.18
C ASP A 47 2.47 4.28 24.68
N VAL A 48 2.55 5.56 24.30
CA VAL A 48 2.73 5.99 22.91
C VAL A 48 4.05 5.47 22.32
N SER A 49 5.13 5.44 23.11
CA SER A 49 6.45 5.01 22.65
C SER A 49 6.45 3.53 22.29
N ASN A 50 5.89 2.69 23.15
CA ASN A 50 5.79 1.26 22.88
C ASN A 50 4.86 0.96 21.73
N ASN A 51 3.73 1.63 21.63
CA ASN A 51 2.79 1.50 20.51
C ASN A 51 3.42 1.89 19.18
N ALA A 52 4.19 2.98 19.13
CA ALA A 52 4.91 3.41 17.93
C ALA A 52 5.96 2.37 17.50
N PHE A 53 6.73 1.84 18.47
CA PHE A 53 7.72 0.79 18.20
C PHE A 53 7.07 -0.49 17.66
N MET A 54 6.00 -0.96 18.30
CA MET A 54 5.28 -2.16 17.88
C MET A 54 4.68 -2.00 16.49
N THR A 55 4.12 -0.82 16.18
CA THR A 55 3.57 -0.51 14.86
C THR A 55 4.66 -0.50 13.79
N ALA A 56 5.78 0.18 14.05
CA ALA A 56 6.89 0.25 13.09
C ALA A 56 7.52 -1.12 12.85
N PHE A 57 7.76 -1.88 13.91
CA PHE A 57 8.32 -3.22 13.82
C PHE A 57 7.36 -4.19 13.10
N GLY A 58 6.08 -4.18 13.47
CA GLY A 58 5.04 -4.97 12.81
C GLY A 58 4.93 -4.67 11.31
N ASN A 59 4.98 -3.38 10.94
CA ASN A 59 4.98 -2.96 9.53
C ASN A 59 6.19 -3.52 8.77
N CYS A 60 7.39 -3.41 9.34
CA CYS A 60 8.62 -3.95 8.73
C CYS A 60 8.56 -5.48 8.58
N CYS A 61 8.15 -6.19 9.62
CA CYS A 61 8.01 -7.66 9.58
C CYS A 61 6.99 -8.10 8.54
N THR A 62 5.84 -7.43 8.45
CA THR A 62 4.80 -7.74 7.47
C THR A 62 5.30 -7.51 6.04
N SER A 63 5.98 -6.39 5.79
CA SER A 63 6.55 -6.08 4.48
C SER A 63 7.63 -7.08 4.08
N PHE A 64 8.48 -7.48 5.02
CA PHE A 64 9.51 -8.50 4.79
C PHE A 64 8.88 -9.85 4.46
N TYR A 65 7.87 -10.28 5.22
CA TYR A 65 7.17 -11.54 4.96
C TYR A 65 6.43 -11.52 3.62
N ALA A 66 5.72 -10.42 3.30
CA ALA A 66 5.01 -10.26 2.04
C ALA A 66 5.96 -10.31 0.83
N SER A 67 7.19 -9.83 0.96
CA SER A 67 8.17 -9.85 -0.12
C SER A 67 8.51 -11.27 -0.60
N PHE A 68 8.50 -12.28 0.28
CA PHE A 68 8.69 -13.67 -0.12
C PHE A 68 7.57 -14.14 -1.07
N ALA A 69 6.32 -13.80 -0.76
CA ALA A 69 5.19 -14.14 -1.61
C ALA A 69 5.30 -13.46 -2.98
N VAL A 70 5.60 -12.16 -2.99
CA VAL A 70 5.74 -11.36 -4.22
C VAL A 70 6.87 -11.92 -5.11
N PHE A 71 8.07 -12.11 -4.57
CA PHE A 71 9.21 -12.61 -5.35
C PHE A 71 9.08 -14.07 -5.75
N SER A 72 8.32 -14.89 -5.00
CA SER A 72 7.98 -16.25 -5.41
C SER A 72 7.11 -16.27 -6.66
N VAL A 73 6.08 -15.41 -6.72
CA VAL A 73 5.20 -15.28 -7.89
C VAL A 73 5.97 -14.74 -9.10
N LEU A 74 6.79 -13.70 -8.89
CA LEU A 74 7.63 -13.15 -9.96
C LEU A 74 8.65 -14.17 -10.48
N GLY A 75 9.26 -14.95 -9.59
CA GLY A 75 10.20 -16.01 -9.97
C GLY A 75 9.52 -17.12 -10.76
N PHE A 76 8.30 -17.53 -10.38
CA PHE A 76 7.50 -18.47 -11.14
C PHE A 76 7.17 -17.95 -12.54
N LEU A 77 6.72 -16.70 -12.62
CA LEU A 77 6.36 -16.09 -13.91
C LEU A 77 7.58 -15.93 -14.84
N ALA A 78 8.72 -15.53 -14.29
CA ALA A 78 9.98 -15.41 -15.03
C ALA A 78 10.40 -16.76 -15.64
N LEU A 79 10.28 -17.85 -14.88
CA LEU A 79 10.54 -19.21 -15.36
C LEU A 79 9.54 -19.63 -16.45
N SER A 80 8.25 -19.37 -16.26
CA SER A 80 7.20 -19.72 -17.23
C SER A 80 7.38 -18.99 -18.56
N LEU A 81 7.83 -17.73 -18.52
CA LEU A 81 8.06 -16.91 -19.72
C LEU A 81 9.48 -17.03 -20.28
N ASN A 82 10.35 -17.83 -19.66
CA ASN A 82 11.76 -17.95 -20.00
C ASN A 82 12.48 -16.60 -20.10
N LYS A 83 12.24 -15.73 -19.11
CA LYS A 83 12.79 -14.37 -18.99
C LYS A 83 13.54 -14.20 -17.66
N GLU A 84 14.35 -13.16 -17.57
CA GLU A 84 14.91 -12.76 -16.27
C GLU A 84 13.84 -12.13 -15.38
N VAL A 85 14.00 -12.25 -14.05
CA VAL A 85 13.06 -11.66 -13.08
C VAL A 85 12.99 -10.14 -13.29
N ALA A 86 14.11 -9.50 -13.59
CA ALA A 86 14.18 -8.06 -13.84
C ALA A 86 13.29 -7.61 -15.02
N ASP A 87 13.14 -8.46 -16.06
CA ASP A 87 12.31 -8.17 -17.24
C ASP A 87 10.81 -8.35 -17.01
N VAL A 88 10.47 -9.09 -15.95
CA VAL A 88 9.07 -9.40 -15.60
C VAL A 88 8.54 -8.44 -14.53
N VAL A 89 9.43 -7.82 -13.78
CA VAL A 89 9.08 -6.85 -12.75
C VAL A 89 8.50 -5.60 -13.41
N ALA A 90 7.19 -5.41 -13.22
CA ALA A 90 6.53 -4.14 -13.51
C ALA A 90 6.36 -3.36 -12.20
N ALA A 91 6.36 -2.05 -12.27
CA ALA A 91 6.09 -1.19 -11.11
C ALA A 91 4.62 -0.74 -11.10
N GLY A 92 4.13 -0.38 -9.90
CA GLY A 92 2.80 0.19 -9.73
C GLY A 92 1.65 -0.71 -10.18
N PRO A 93 0.60 -0.13 -10.78
CA PRO A 93 -0.60 -0.86 -11.20
C PRO A 93 -0.33 -2.01 -12.17
N GLY A 94 0.71 -1.90 -13.00
CA GLY A 94 1.08 -2.95 -13.95
C GLY A 94 1.46 -4.26 -13.27
N LEU A 95 2.13 -4.22 -12.13
CA LEU A 95 2.45 -5.42 -11.37
C LEU A 95 1.18 -6.12 -10.90
N VAL A 96 0.25 -5.38 -10.34
CA VAL A 96 -0.97 -5.92 -9.71
C VAL A 96 -2.01 -6.39 -10.74
N PHE A 97 -2.22 -5.62 -11.81
CA PHE A 97 -3.34 -5.86 -12.73
C PHE A 97 -2.94 -6.51 -14.06
N ILE A 98 -1.64 -6.64 -14.34
CA ILE A 98 -1.14 -7.33 -15.53
C ILE A 98 -0.31 -8.54 -15.14
N THR A 99 0.77 -8.34 -14.38
CA THR A 99 1.74 -9.39 -14.06
C THR A 99 1.13 -10.50 -13.20
N TYR A 100 0.43 -10.13 -12.12
CA TYR A 100 -0.21 -11.13 -11.25
C TYR A 100 -1.32 -11.93 -11.94
N PRO A 101 -2.29 -11.36 -12.66
CA PRO A 101 -3.27 -12.13 -13.39
C PRO A 101 -2.67 -13.12 -14.40
N VAL A 102 -1.61 -12.73 -15.11
CA VAL A 102 -0.89 -13.64 -16.01
C VAL A 102 -0.29 -14.81 -15.24
N ALA A 103 0.41 -14.54 -14.14
CA ALA A 103 0.99 -15.59 -13.29
C ALA A 103 -0.08 -16.54 -12.72
N LEU A 104 -1.21 -15.99 -12.29
CA LEU A 104 -2.33 -16.76 -11.77
C LEU A 104 -3.01 -17.63 -12.83
N SER A 105 -3.07 -17.18 -14.07
CA SER A 105 -3.63 -17.96 -15.19
C SER A 105 -2.83 -19.23 -15.49
N GLU A 106 -1.53 -19.21 -15.27
CA GLU A 106 -0.64 -20.36 -15.42
C GLU A 106 -0.82 -21.45 -14.34
N MET A 107 -1.47 -21.10 -13.21
CA MET A 107 -1.72 -22.02 -12.10
C MET A 107 -2.96 -22.92 -12.31
N GLY A 108 -3.63 -22.82 -13.45
CA GLY A 108 -4.84 -23.59 -13.75
C GLY A 108 -5.99 -23.33 -12.76
N TRP A 109 -6.68 -24.36 -12.27
CA TRP A 109 -7.84 -24.22 -11.38
C TRP A 109 -7.47 -23.53 -10.05
N ALA A 110 -6.28 -23.79 -9.51
CA ALA A 110 -5.80 -23.18 -8.28
C ALA A 110 -5.63 -21.67 -8.43
N GLY A 111 -5.29 -21.19 -9.63
CA GLY A 111 -5.16 -19.76 -9.94
C GLY A 111 -6.45 -18.97 -9.70
N GLY A 112 -7.61 -19.57 -9.92
CA GLY A 112 -8.90 -18.94 -9.64
C GLY A 112 -9.11 -18.66 -8.16
N VAL A 113 -8.82 -19.63 -7.29
CA VAL A 113 -8.95 -19.48 -5.83
C VAL A 113 -7.92 -18.50 -5.27
N VAL A 114 -6.66 -18.67 -5.66
CA VAL A 114 -5.57 -17.78 -5.21
C VAL A 114 -5.82 -16.36 -5.71
N GLY A 115 -6.27 -16.19 -6.95
CA GLY A 115 -6.62 -14.90 -7.53
C GLY A 115 -7.75 -14.21 -6.79
N PHE A 116 -8.81 -14.93 -6.46
CA PHE A 116 -9.90 -14.39 -5.66
C PHE A 116 -9.41 -13.88 -4.30
N LEU A 117 -8.64 -14.69 -3.58
CA LEU A 117 -8.08 -14.31 -2.28
C LEU A 117 -7.11 -13.12 -2.39
N PHE A 118 -6.30 -13.09 -3.45
CA PHE A 118 -5.37 -11.99 -3.71
C PHE A 118 -6.11 -10.67 -3.94
N PHE A 119 -7.10 -10.64 -4.86
CA PHE A 119 -7.85 -9.42 -5.14
C PHE A 119 -8.76 -9.00 -3.98
N LEU A 120 -9.30 -9.96 -3.22
CA LEU A 120 -10.03 -9.67 -2.00
C LEU A 120 -9.13 -9.01 -0.95
N SER A 121 -7.91 -9.49 -0.79
CA SER A 121 -6.91 -8.88 0.11
C SER A 121 -6.57 -7.45 -0.32
N LEU A 122 -6.34 -7.22 -1.62
CA LEU A 122 -6.08 -5.89 -2.16
C LEU A 122 -7.25 -4.93 -1.92
N LEU A 123 -8.48 -5.39 -2.14
CA LEU A 123 -9.67 -4.59 -1.87
C LEU A 123 -9.77 -4.21 -0.39
N THR A 124 -9.55 -5.18 0.50
CA THR A 124 -9.59 -4.93 1.95
C THR A 124 -8.53 -3.92 2.38
N LEU A 125 -7.29 -4.07 1.91
CA LEU A 125 -6.18 -3.15 2.20
C LEU A 125 -6.44 -1.74 1.61
N GLY A 126 -7.03 -1.67 0.42
CA GLY A 126 -7.38 -0.40 -0.22
C GLY A 126 -8.49 0.36 0.55
N ILE A 127 -9.51 -0.35 1.02
CA ILE A 127 -10.60 0.21 1.82
C ILE A 127 -10.08 0.75 3.16
N ASP A 128 -9.20 0.01 3.83
CA ASP A 128 -8.59 0.44 5.09
C ASP A 128 -7.80 1.74 4.94
N SER A 129 -6.98 1.83 3.89
CA SER A 129 -6.25 3.05 3.57
C SER A 129 -7.18 4.23 3.24
N ALA A 130 -8.28 3.99 2.53
CA ALA A 130 -9.27 5.02 2.24
C ALA A 130 -9.93 5.55 3.51
N PHE A 131 -10.29 4.67 4.45
CA PHE A 131 -10.85 5.07 5.75
C PHE A 131 -9.87 5.92 6.55
N SER A 132 -8.60 5.53 6.59
CA SER A 132 -7.55 6.25 7.29
C SER A 132 -7.37 7.68 6.79
N ILE A 133 -7.34 7.86 5.47
CA ILE A 133 -7.22 9.17 4.83
C ILE A 133 -8.45 10.03 5.13
N VAL A 134 -9.65 9.50 4.94
CA VAL A 134 -10.90 10.22 5.18
C VAL A 134 -11.01 10.65 6.65
N GLU A 135 -10.66 9.76 7.60
CA GLU A 135 -10.71 10.09 9.03
C GLU A 135 -9.69 11.18 9.39
N ALA A 136 -8.49 11.17 8.80
CA ALA A 136 -7.51 12.25 8.99
C ALA A 136 -8.06 13.61 8.56
N PHE A 137 -8.72 13.68 7.39
CA PHE A 137 -9.37 14.90 6.91
C PHE A 137 -10.51 15.34 7.83
N ILE A 138 -11.37 14.40 8.26
CA ILE A 138 -12.50 14.70 9.14
C ILE A 138 -12.00 15.25 10.46
N THR A 139 -11.01 14.62 11.08
CA THR A 139 -10.43 15.05 12.35
C THR A 139 -9.86 16.46 12.23
N GLY A 140 -9.03 16.73 11.23
CA GLY A 140 -8.45 18.05 11.03
C GLY A 140 -9.48 19.15 10.77
N ILE A 141 -10.53 18.88 9.97
CA ILE A 141 -11.58 19.87 9.71
C ILE A 141 -12.43 20.11 10.97
N ARG A 142 -12.73 19.07 11.75
CA ARG A 142 -13.53 19.22 12.98
C ARG A 142 -12.78 19.94 14.09
N ASP A 143 -11.50 19.77 14.17
CA ASP A 143 -10.66 20.53 15.12
C ASP A 143 -10.68 22.02 14.81
N TYR A 144 -10.78 22.40 13.53
CA TYR A 144 -10.87 23.78 13.11
C TYR A 144 -12.31 24.34 13.15
N LEU A 145 -13.30 23.50 12.76
CA LEU A 145 -14.72 23.85 12.65
C LEU A 145 -15.58 23.05 13.63
N PHE A 146 -15.62 23.46 14.89
CA PHE A 146 -16.25 22.76 16.01
C PHE A 146 -17.73 22.34 15.87
N LYS A 147 -18.47 22.77 14.84
CA LYS A 147 -19.93 22.56 14.71
C LYS A 147 -20.35 21.75 13.48
N VAL A 148 -19.44 21.10 12.77
CA VAL A 148 -19.81 20.36 11.56
C VAL A 148 -20.27 18.94 11.91
N ASN A 149 -21.41 18.53 11.33
CA ASN A 149 -21.91 17.17 11.47
C ASN A 149 -20.95 16.17 10.79
N LYS A 150 -20.42 15.20 11.56
CA LYS A 150 -19.46 14.20 11.10
C LYS A 150 -19.99 13.46 9.86
N THR A 151 -21.25 13.01 9.89
CA THR A 151 -21.86 12.24 8.80
C THR A 151 -21.93 13.03 7.49
N LEU A 152 -22.33 14.31 7.56
CA LEU A 152 -22.41 15.17 6.39
C LEU A 152 -21.01 15.43 5.81
N LEU A 153 -20.04 15.71 6.68
CA LEU A 153 -18.65 15.94 6.26
C LEU A 153 -18.06 14.70 5.59
N THR A 154 -18.27 13.51 6.18
CA THR A 154 -17.84 12.24 5.58
C THR A 154 -18.47 12.04 4.20
N ALA A 155 -19.77 12.26 4.07
CA ALA A 155 -20.48 12.10 2.79
C ALA A 155 -19.95 13.08 1.73
N LEU A 156 -19.64 14.32 2.10
CA LEU A 156 -19.04 15.32 1.19
C LEU A 156 -17.64 14.90 0.74
N ILE A 157 -16.78 14.51 1.67
CA ILE A 157 -15.40 14.10 1.35
C ILE A 157 -15.41 12.87 0.44
N CYS A 158 -16.21 11.85 0.79
CA CYS A 158 -16.34 10.65 -0.04
C CYS A 158 -16.96 10.96 -1.41
N GLY A 159 -17.95 11.87 -1.47
CA GLY A 159 -18.57 12.29 -2.72
C GLY A 159 -17.59 13.01 -3.65
N VAL A 160 -16.81 13.95 -3.12
CA VAL A 160 -15.76 14.65 -3.89
C VAL A 160 -14.67 13.67 -4.33
N GLY A 161 -14.23 12.78 -3.45
CA GLY A 161 -13.27 11.72 -3.77
C GLY A 161 -13.76 10.80 -4.88
N PHE A 162 -15.04 10.38 -4.83
CA PHE A 162 -15.66 9.57 -5.87
C PHE A 162 -15.68 10.29 -7.21
N LEU A 163 -16.10 11.56 -7.25
CA LEU A 163 -16.12 12.35 -8.48
C LEU A 163 -14.71 12.55 -9.06
N ALA A 164 -13.72 12.81 -8.21
CA ALA A 164 -12.32 12.88 -8.63
C ALA A 164 -11.82 11.54 -9.21
N THR A 165 -12.17 10.42 -8.58
CA THR A 165 -11.80 9.08 -9.06
C THR A 165 -12.39 8.78 -10.44
N LEU A 166 -13.60 9.26 -10.75
CA LEU A 166 -14.19 9.08 -12.08
C LEU A 166 -13.34 9.70 -13.20
N LEU A 167 -12.61 10.78 -12.91
CA LEU A 167 -11.68 11.38 -13.88
C LEU A 167 -10.52 10.42 -14.18
N TYR A 168 -10.00 9.71 -13.18
CA TYR A 168 -8.93 8.73 -13.34
C TYR A 168 -9.40 7.42 -14.01
N CYS A 169 -10.68 7.12 -14.00
CA CYS A 169 -11.23 5.99 -14.74
C CYS A 169 -11.28 6.21 -16.26
N THR A 170 -10.96 7.42 -16.74
CA THR A 170 -10.85 7.70 -18.18
C THR A 170 -9.48 7.28 -18.72
N ARG A 171 -9.42 6.98 -20.04
CA ARG A 171 -8.16 6.59 -20.68
C ARG A 171 -7.05 7.65 -20.53
N SER A 172 -7.42 8.91 -20.53
CA SER A 172 -6.47 10.02 -20.29
C SER A 172 -6.03 10.11 -18.84
N GLY A 173 -6.92 9.82 -17.90
CA GLY A 173 -6.62 9.82 -16.47
C GLY A 173 -5.60 8.74 -16.07
N LEU A 174 -5.67 7.56 -16.69
CA LEU A 174 -4.69 6.48 -16.50
C LEU A 174 -3.27 6.84 -16.98
N MET A 175 -3.14 7.80 -17.89
CA MET A 175 -1.81 8.27 -18.36
C MET A 175 -1.18 9.29 -17.39
N TRP A 176 -1.91 9.77 -16.40
CA TRP A 176 -1.45 10.76 -15.40
C TRP A 176 -1.08 10.10 -14.06
N LEU A 177 -1.30 8.83 -13.94
CA LEU A 177 -0.87 7.96 -12.83
C LEU A 177 0.49 7.31 -13.13
#